data_e120ea4e9ebf7dac357ebdb7f324be6b
#
_entry.id   e120ea4e9ebf7dac357ebdb7f324be6b
#
_cell.length_a   1.000
_cell.length_b   1.000
_cell.length_c   1.000
_cell.angle_alpha   90.00
_cell.angle_beta   90.00
_cell.angle_gamma   90.00
#
_symmetry.space_group_name_H-M   'P 1'
#
loop_
_entity.id
_entity.type
_entity.pdbx_description
1 polymer ?
#
loop_
_entity_poly.entity_id
_entity_poly.type
_entity_poly.pdbx_seq_one_letter_code
_entity_poly.pdbx_strand_id
1 'polypeptide(L)'
;MADTQAAAAETNGAAHDLGNGRKHILINAFDMSTVGHLSPGQWKNPKDKSATKRKLKYWTDLAQLLERGGINALFLADTYGGYDTYENSLDECIRRAAQWPITDPTIPISAMAAVTKNLTFAITASTSFEPPFLLAKRFSTLDHLTDGRIGWNIVTSWKKSAFKAIGLDNPIEHDERYRQADEYLRAVYKLWEGSWADDALNPDPENDSYIDPDKVRTINHQGKYFTLHTKHIVDPSPQRTPFLFQAGTSSAGSSFASTHAEAIFVSSHSPQVLAPKIANIRRLAAEQGRDPRSIKIFATFTPIVGRTDDEARAKHAELRSYASVIGGLVLFSGWTGIDISRIPLDQEITAADSLEAHKVRSILDSFTTTTTDIPRWTPRIVAEAAAIGGLGPVSVGSPQTVADELERWVREADLDGFNIGYVTTPGSFEDLVELLIPELRKRGVYPELPAEDAEPVTAREKVYGKGQSGLRADHVGSTYKYDVYKEDPPYVSEETVAVEEAPAEVK
;
A
#
# COMPACT_ATOMS: atom_id res chain seq x y z
N MET A 1 28.60 11.48 -25.96
CA MET A 1 27.46 10.65 -25.48
C MET A 1 27.57 10.23 -24.01
N ALA A 2 28.67 10.50 -23.30
CA ALA A 2 28.83 10.22 -21.87
C ALA A 2 28.31 11.36 -20.95
N ASP A 3 28.26 12.60 -21.43
CA ASP A 3 27.85 13.77 -20.62
C ASP A 3 26.33 13.94 -20.48
N THR A 4 25.53 13.29 -21.35
CA THR A 4 24.05 13.38 -21.29
C THR A 4 23.43 12.40 -20.27
N GLN A 5 24.13 11.35 -19.89
CA GLN A 5 23.65 10.40 -18.87
C GLN A 5 23.91 10.87 -17.42
N ALA A 6 24.95 11.63 -17.19
CA ALA A 6 25.26 12.18 -15.86
C ALA A 6 24.26 13.29 -15.44
N ALA A 7 23.82 14.11 -16.40
CA ALA A 7 22.84 15.17 -16.13
C ALA A 7 21.41 14.66 -15.84
N ALA A 8 21.04 13.46 -16.34
CA ALA A 8 19.73 12.84 -16.07
C ALA A 8 19.65 12.22 -14.66
N ALA A 9 20.79 11.88 -14.04
CA ALA A 9 20.82 11.27 -12.70
C ALA A 9 20.62 12.29 -11.57
N GLU A 10 20.92 13.58 -11.79
CA GLU A 10 20.78 14.62 -10.76
C GLU A 10 19.36 15.19 -10.60
N THR A 11 18.45 14.97 -11.56
CA THR A 11 17.11 15.58 -11.55
C THR A 11 16.01 14.71 -10.93
N ASN A 12 16.22 13.42 -10.68
CA ASN A 12 15.16 12.47 -10.35
C ASN A 12 14.73 12.41 -8.87
N GLY A 13 15.47 13.01 -7.94
CA GLY A 13 15.01 13.20 -6.54
C GLY A 13 14.25 14.52 -6.33
N ALA A 14 14.38 15.46 -7.27
CA ALA A 14 13.92 16.85 -7.15
C ALA A 14 12.50 17.10 -7.69
N ALA A 15 11.85 16.13 -8.32
CA ALA A 15 10.53 16.35 -8.98
C ALA A 15 9.43 16.89 -8.04
N HIS A 16 9.58 16.70 -6.73
CA HIS A 16 8.64 17.18 -5.71
C HIS A 16 9.25 18.20 -4.73
N ASP A 17 10.53 18.53 -4.85
CA ASP A 17 11.20 19.53 -4.01
C ASP A 17 10.98 20.93 -4.59
N LEU A 18 10.30 21.78 -3.81
CA LEU A 18 10.03 23.18 -4.17
C LEU A 18 11.11 24.16 -3.66
N GLY A 19 12.16 23.63 -3.04
CA GLY A 19 13.17 24.43 -2.33
C GLY A 19 12.70 24.92 -0.96
N ASN A 20 13.64 25.41 -0.15
CA ASN A 20 13.39 25.91 1.21
C ASN A 20 12.69 24.91 2.15
N GLY A 21 12.88 23.61 1.94
CA GLY A 21 12.25 22.53 2.73
C GLY A 21 10.77 22.30 2.44
N ARG A 22 10.22 22.92 1.39
CA ARG A 22 8.85 22.67 0.91
C ARG A 22 8.87 21.57 -0.16
N LYS A 23 7.82 20.77 -0.19
CA LYS A 23 7.63 19.69 -1.17
C LYS A 23 6.20 19.74 -1.74
N HIS A 24 6.03 19.28 -2.96
CA HIS A 24 4.71 18.85 -3.40
C HIS A 24 4.26 17.65 -2.56
N ILE A 25 3.06 17.73 -2.03
CA ILE A 25 2.45 16.69 -1.20
C ILE A 25 1.79 15.66 -2.11
N LEU A 26 2.24 14.43 -2.08
CA LEU A 26 1.59 13.32 -2.76
C LEU A 26 0.35 12.87 -1.96
N ILE A 27 -0.79 12.69 -2.63
CA ILE A 27 -2.03 12.25 -1.96
C ILE A 27 -2.58 11.01 -2.65
N ASN A 28 -2.72 9.93 -1.86
CA ASN A 28 -3.44 8.74 -2.25
C ASN A 28 -4.80 8.71 -1.53
N ALA A 29 -5.84 8.27 -2.21
CA ALA A 29 -7.12 7.93 -1.60
C ALA A 29 -7.06 6.50 -1.06
N PHE A 30 -7.24 6.33 0.24
CA PHE A 30 -7.15 5.02 0.90
C PHE A 30 -8.52 4.40 1.06
N ASP A 31 -8.77 3.32 0.32
CA ASP A 31 -10.02 2.58 0.40
C ASP A 31 -9.76 1.07 0.55
N MET A 32 -10.81 0.32 0.75
CA MET A 32 -10.85 -1.13 0.81
C MET A 32 -12.19 -1.60 0.26
N SER A 33 -12.22 -2.70 -0.46
CA SER A 33 -13.44 -3.23 -1.07
C SER A 33 -14.36 -3.88 -0.03
N THR A 34 -14.75 -3.09 0.99
CA THR A 34 -15.51 -3.53 2.17
C THR A 34 -16.42 -2.44 2.72
N VAL A 35 -17.28 -2.82 3.65
CA VAL A 35 -18.03 -1.92 4.53
C VAL A 35 -17.20 -1.71 5.83
N GLY A 36 -17.31 -0.53 6.44
CA GLY A 36 -16.69 -0.24 7.74
C GLY A 36 -15.16 -0.26 7.74
N HIS A 37 -14.52 0.19 6.66
CA HIS A 37 -13.06 0.16 6.48
C HIS A 37 -12.28 0.71 7.68
N LEU A 38 -12.29 2.05 7.89
CA LEU A 38 -11.65 2.72 9.04
C LEU A 38 -12.68 3.35 9.98
N SER A 39 -13.97 3.19 9.69
CA SER A 39 -15.05 3.86 10.41
C SER A 39 -16.28 2.94 10.51
N PRO A 40 -16.20 1.88 11.35
CA PRO A 40 -17.29 0.93 11.52
C PRO A 40 -18.53 1.64 12.09
N GLY A 41 -19.70 1.26 11.56
CA GLY A 41 -20.98 1.83 11.93
C GLY A 41 -21.50 2.91 10.97
N GLN A 42 -20.66 3.47 10.09
CA GLN A 42 -21.11 4.48 9.11
C GLN A 42 -22.11 3.93 8.08
N TRP A 43 -22.20 2.63 7.89
CA TRP A 43 -23.25 2.00 7.07
C TRP A 43 -24.68 2.36 7.52
N LYS A 44 -24.88 2.84 8.77
CA LYS A 44 -26.12 3.39 9.31
C LYS A 44 -26.41 4.80 8.82
N ASN A 45 -25.37 5.52 8.39
CA ASN A 45 -25.48 6.88 7.88
C ASN A 45 -26.05 6.82 6.44
N PRO A 46 -27.18 7.49 6.15
CA PRO A 46 -27.78 7.46 4.81
C PRO A 46 -26.90 8.09 3.72
N LYS A 47 -25.90 8.90 4.11
CA LYS A 47 -24.93 9.51 3.20
C LYS A 47 -23.81 8.54 2.82
N ASP A 48 -23.56 7.49 3.61
CA ASP A 48 -22.52 6.51 3.30
C ASP A 48 -22.96 5.53 2.21
N LYS A 49 -22.10 5.30 1.22
CA LYS A 49 -22.34 4.42 0.09
C LYS A 49 -21.47 3.16 0.10
N SER A 50 -20.76 2.89 1.19
CA SER A 50 -19.87 1.71 1.31
C SER A 50 -20.59 0.38 0.99
N ALA A 51 -21.88 0.25 1.33
CA ALA A 51 -22.69 -0.93 0.98
C ALA A 51 -22.89 -1.12 -0.54
N THR A 52 -22.61 -0.12 -1.36
CA THR A 52 -22.70 -0.19 -2.83
C THR A 52 -21.41 -0.60 -3.52
N LYS A 53 -20.31 -0.80 -2.80
CA LYS A 53 -19.00 -1.23 -3.34
C LYS A 53 -19.03 -2.55 -4.11
N ARG A 54 -20.04 -3.39 -3.90
CA ARG A 54 -20.31 -4.59 -4.72
C ARG A 54 -20.86 -4.29 -6.12
N LYS A 55 -21.06 -3.00 -6.48
CA LYS A 55 -21.54 -2.57 -7.79
C LYS A 55 -20.42 -1.82 -8.52
N LEU A 56 -20.22 -2.16 -9.79
CA LEU A 56 -19.15 -1.56 -10.61
C LEU A 56 -19.25 -0.05 -10.69
N LYS A 57 -20.48 0.49 -10.77
CA LYS A 57 -20.73 1.94 -10.84
C LYS A 57 -20.12 2.72 -9.67
N TYR A 58 -20.08 2.16 -8.45
CA TYR A 58 -19.43 2.81 -7.32
C TYR A 58 -17.94 3.09 -7.63
N TRP A 59 -17.26 2.11 -8.18
CA TRP A 59 -15.82 2.18 -8.45
C TRP A 59 -15.50 3.14 -9.60
N THR A 60 -16.27 3.09 -10.67
CA THR A 60 -16.09 4.02 -11.81
C THR A 60 -16.39 5.46 -11.43
N ASP A 61 -17.43 5.72 -10.64
CA ASP A 61 -17.76 7.06 -10.15
C ASP A 61 -16.66 7.59 -9.20
N LEU A 62 -16.17 6.74 -8.29
CA LEU A 62 -15.07 7.10 -7.38
C LEU A 62 -13.79 7.42 -8.17
N ALA A 63 -13.43 6.58 -9.15
CA ALA A 63 -12.24 6.80 -9.96
C ALA A 63 -12.30 8.15 -10.71
N GLN A 64 -13.44 8.48 -11.29
CA GLN A 64 -13.65 9.78 -11.96
C GLN A 64 -13.60 10.96 -10.98
N LEU A 65 -14.15 10.81 -9.78
CA LEU A 65 -14.04 11.82 -8.72
C LEU A 65 -12.57 12.09 -8.36
N LEU A 66 -11.80 11.04 -8.10
CA LEU A 66 -10.39 11.14 -7.74
C LEU A 66 -9.52 11.69 -8.88
N GLU A 67 -9.82 11.30 -10.13
CA GLU A 67 -9.19 11.86 -11.34
C GLU A 67 -9.37 13.37 -11.41
N ARG A 68 -10.61 13.88 -11.23
CA ARG A 68 -10.90 15.33 -11.23
C ARG A 68 -10.12 16.08 -10.15
N GLY A 69 -9.86 15.44 -9.01
CA GLY A 69 -9.03 15.99 -7.95
C GLY A 69 -7.54 15.99 -8.26
N GLY A 70 -7.11 15.25 -9.29
CA GLY A 70 -5.70 15.01 -9.55
C GLY A 70 -5.04 14.15 -8.46
N ILE A 71 -5.81 13.26 -7.81
CA ILE A 71 -5.31 12.35 -6.78
C ILE A 71 -4.25 11.42 -7.39
N ASN A 72 -3.14 11.23 -6.67
CA ASN A 72 -2.01 10.45 -7.18
C ASN A 72 -2.40 8.99 -7.41
N ALA A 73 -3.01 8.35 -6.40
CA ALA A 73 -3.43 6.96 -6.51
C ALA A 73 -4.70 6.68 -5.71
N LEU A 74 -5.51 5.73 -6.20
CA LEU A 74 -6.47 4.99 -5.40
C LEU A 74 -5.73 3.77 -4.83
N PHE A 75 -5.48 3.78 -3.53
CA PHE A 75 -4.84 2.70 -2.80
C PHE A 75 -5.89 1.80 -2.17
N LEU A 76 -5.87 0.52 -2.55
CA LEU A 76 -6.85 -0.48 -2.13
C LEU A 76 -6.20 -1.53 -1.23
N ALA A 77 -6.55 -1.49 0.07
CA ALA A 77 -6.21 -2.56 0.98
C ALA A 77 -7.02 -3.82 0.68
N ASP A 78 -6.44 -4.98 1.00
CA ASP A 78 -7.11 -6.27 0.90
C ASP A 78 -6.66 -7.23 2.01
N THR A 79 -7.51 -8.22 2.30
CA THR A 79 -7.23 -9.30 3.24
C THR A 79 -8.17 -10.47 3.00
N TYR A 80 -7.69 -11.70 3.19
CA TYR A 80 -8.49 -12.93 3.02
C TYR A 80 -9.13 -13.42 4.33
N GLY A 81 -9.11 -12.63 5.40
CA GLY A 81 -9.72 -13.00 6.66
C GLY A 81 -10.26 -11.82 7.46
N GLY A 82 -11.37 -12.04 8.17
CA GLY A 82 -11.91 -11.08 9.13
C GLY A 82 -11.10 -11.03 10.44
N TYR A 83 -11.48 -10.08 11.32
CA TYR A 83 -10.87 -9.94 12.64
C TYR A 83 -11.58 -10.83 13.66
N ASP A 84 -10.87 -11.81 14.16
CA ASP A 84 -11.35 -12.83 15.12
C ASP A 84 -10.72 -12.71 16.51
N THR A 85 -9.99 -11.61 16.78
CA THR A 85 -9.32 -11.41 18.08
C THR A 85 -10.27 -10.99 19.18
N TYR A 86 -11.23 -10.08 18.88
CA TYR A 86 -12.22 -9.64 19.85
C TYR A 86 -13.15 -10.80 20.22
N GLU A 87 -13.26 -11.11 21.52
CA GLU A 87 -14.01 -12.28 22.03
C GLU A 87 -13.59 -13.63 21.42
N ASN A 88 -12.44 -13.67 20.77
CA ASN A 88 -11.94 -14.83 20.03
C ASN A 88 -12.97 -15.41 19.03
N SER A 89 -13.75 -14.52 18.40
CA SER A 89 -14.83 -14.82 17.44
C SER A 89 -14.90 -13.82 16.30
N LEU A 90 -15.41 -14.27 15.13
CA LEU A 90 -15.77 -13.40 14.00
C LEU A 90 -17.14 -12.74 14.18
N ASP A 91 -17.97 -13.13 15.15
CA ASP A 91 -19.38 -12.75 15.23
C ASP A 91 -19.59 -11.22 15.27
N GLU A 92 -18.82 -10.51 16.11
CA GLU A 92 -18.96 -9.06 16.19
C GLU A 92 -18.30 -8.35 14.99
N CYS A 93 -17.26 -8.91 14.38
CA CYS A 93 -16.71 -8.43 13.12
C CYS A 93 -17.79 -8.44 12.01
N ILE A 94 -18.50 -9.56 11.87
CA ILE A 94 -19.57 -9.75 10.89
C ILE A 94 -20.76 -8.86 11.24
N ARG A 95 -21.24 -8.91 12.49
CA ARG A 95 -22.45 -8.19 12.95
C ARG A 95 -22.30 -6.67 12.82
N ARG A 96 -21.12 -6.13 13.07
CA ARG A 96 -20.85 -4.67 13.02
C ARG A 96 -20.35 -4.21 11.66
N ALA A 97 -20.18 -5.11 10.70
CA ALA A 97 -19.55 -4.83 9.42
C ALA A 97 -18.18 -4.12 9.60
N ALA A 98 -17.35 -4.64 10.50
CA ALA A 98 -16.01 -4.12 10.77
C ALA A 98 -15.00 -4.71 9.78
N GLN A 99 -14.89 -4.10 8.60
CA GLN A 99 -14.22 -4.63 7.41
C GLN A 99 -14.82 -5.98 6.95
N TRP A 100 -16.14 -6.04 6.88
CA TRP A 100 -16.91 -7.21 6.42
C TRP A 100 -18.23 -6.77 5.78
N PRO A 101 -18.72 -7.37 4.64
CA PRO A 101 -17.97 -8.31 3.77
C PRO A 101 -16.86 -7.66 2.97
N ILE A 102 -15.95 -8.47 2.41
CA ILE A 102 -14.84 -8.02 1.57
C ILE A 102 -14.99 -8.65 0.18
N THR A 103 -14.72 -7.87 -0.87
CA THR A 103 -14.64 -8.35 -2.26
C THR A 103 -13.25 -8.05 -2.83
N ASP A 104 -12.85 -8.79 -3.87
CA ASP A 104 -11.53 -8.66 -4.50
C ASP A 104 -11.37 -7.29 -5.17
N PRO A 105 -10.40 -6.46 -4.75
CA PRO A 105 -10.20 -5.13 -5.30
C PRO A 105 -9.54 -5.13 -6.69
N THR A 106 -9.02 -6.25 -7.17
CA THR A 106 -8.38 -6.33 -8.50
C THR A 106 -9.41 -6.31 -9.63
N ILE A 107 -10.61 -6.82 -9.37
CA ILE A 107 -11.64 -7.03 -10.40
C ILE A 107 -12.13 -5.71 -11.02
N PRO A 108 -12.42 -4.63 -10.29
CA PRO A 108 -12.91 -3.38 -10.89
C PRO A 108 -11.82 -2.50 -11.52
N ILE A 109 -10.53 -2.85 -11.43
CA ILE A 109 -9.43 -1.98 -11.87
C ILE A 109 -9.52 -1.62 -13.35
N SER A 110 -9.71 -2.59 -14.24
CA SER A 110 -9.79 -2.34 -15.68
C SER A 110 -10.95 -1.41 -16.06
N ALA A 111 -12.08 -1.53 -15.38
CA ALA A 111 -13.21 -0.65 -15.59
C ALA A 111 -12.96 0.78 -15.08
N MET A 112 -12.25 0.95 -13.96
CA MET A 112 -11.82 2.25 -13.47
C MET A 112 -10.77 2.87 -14.39
N ALA A 113 -9.83 2.08 -14.90
CA ALA A 113 -8.82 2.53 -15.87
C ALA A 113 -9.44 3.03 -17.18
N ALA A 114 -10.51 2.38 -17.65
CA ALA A 114 -11.22 2.75 -18.86
C ALA A 114 -11.92 4.13 -18.79
N VAL A 115 -12.18 4.66 -17.59
CA VAL A 115 -12.85 5.95 -17.36
C VAL A 115 -11.92 7.03 -16.80
N THR A 116 -10.61 6.76 -16.74
CA THR A 116 -9.57 7.66 -16.23
C THR A 116 -8.33 7.64 -17.11
N LYS A 117 -7.53 8.72 -17.08
CA LYS A 117 -6.28 8.83 -17.83
C LYS A 117 -5.03 8.87 -16.95
N ASN A 118 -5.16 9.39 -15.73
CA ASN A 118 -4.01 9.71 -14.88
C ASN A 118 -4.03 9.01 -13.53
N LEU A 119 -5.20 8.57 -13.02
CA LEU A 119 -5.30 7.95 -11.71
C LEU A 119 -4.51 6.63 -11.66
N THR A 120 -3.61 6.51 -10.68
CA THR A 120 -2.89 5.26 -10.40
C THR A 120 -3.76 4.35 -9.53
N PHE A 121 -3.64 3.04 -9.72
CA PHE A 121 -4.32 2.01 -8.92
C PHE A 121 -3.29 1.18 -8.16
N ALA A 122 -3.22 1.34 -6.84
CA ALA A 122 -2.32 0.58 -5.99
C ALA A 122 -3.11 -0.51 -5.25
N ILE A 123 -2.77 -1.77 -5.50
CA ILE A 123 -3.54 -2.93 -5.03
C ILE A 123 -2.71 -3.74 -4.05
N THR A 124 -3.34 -4.16 -2.96
CA THR A 124 -2.73 -5.09 -2.00
C THR A 124 -2.79 -6.53 -2.55
N ALA A 125 -1.64 -7.19 -2.57
CA ALA A 125 -1.54 -8.63 -2.82
C ALA A 125 -0.47 -9.26 -1.94
N SER A 126 -0.76 -10.47 -1.42
CA SER A 126 0.07 -11.14 -0.43
C SER A 126 1.07 -12.09 -1.06
N THR A 127 2.33 -11.97 -0.66
CA THR A 127 3.39 -12.92 -1.00
C THR A 127 3.23 -14.30 -0.35
N SER A 128 2.33 -14.40 0.65
CA SER A 128 2.09 -15.64 1.39
C SER A 128 1.01 -16.54 0.78
N PHE A 129 0.17 -16.02 -0.14
CA PHE A 129 -1.03 -16.74 -0.59
C PHE A 129 -1.04 -17.08 -2.07
N GLU A 130 -0.25 -16.39 -2.89
CA GLU A 130 -0.22 -16.62 -4.33
C GLU A 130 1.15 -17.10 -4.80
N PRO A 131 1.20 -18.06 -5.74
CA PRO A 131 2.45 -18.39 -6.44
C PRO A 131 3.01 -17.20 -7.21
N PRO A 132 4.36 -16.98 -7.21
CA PRO A 132 4.99 -15.82 -7.86
C PRO A 132 4.60 -15.64 -9.33
N PHE A 133 4.52 -16.74 -10.09
CA PHE A 133 4.15 -16.70 -11.51
C PHE A 133 2.73 -16.19 -11.76
N LEU A 134 1.75 -16.60 -10.94
CA LEU A 134 0.36 -16.16 -11.10
C LEU A 134 0.20 -14.67 -10.80
N LEU A 135 0.87 -14.20 -9.74
CA LEU A 135 0.90 -12.78 -9.40
C LEU A 135 1.59 -11.98 -10.51
N ALA A 136 2.75 -12.43 -10.98
CA ALA A 136 3.50 -11.75 -12.05
C ALA A 136 2.65 -11.60 -13.31
N LYS A 137 1.99 -12.68 -13.76
CA LYS A 137 1.08 -12.66 -14.92
C LYS A 137 -0.05 -11.65 -14.76
N ARG A 138 -0.71 -11.65 -13.59
CA ARG A 138 -1.84 -10.74 -13.32
C ARG A 138 -1.39 -9.28 -13.33
N PHE A 139 -0.29 -8.96 -12.64
CA PHE A 139 0.18 -7.58 -12.57
C PHE A 139 0.72 -7.06 -13.90
N SER A 140 1.40 -7.88 -14.72
CA SER A 140 1.75 -7.48 -16.09
C SER A 140 0.52 -7.20 -16.94
N THR A 141 -0.53 -8.04 -16.81
CA THR A 141 -1.79 -7.82 -17.55
C THR A 141 -2.46 -6.51 -17.10
N LEU A 142 -2.50 -6.24 -15.79
CA LEU A 142 -3.05 -4.99 -15.27
C LEU A 142 -2.22 -3.77 -15.67
N ASP A 143 -0.89 -3.91 -15.72
CA ASP A 143 0.00 -2.83 -16.15
C ASP A 143 -0.24 -2.45 -17.62
N HIS A 144 -0.44 -3.43 -18.51
CA HIS A 144 -0.89 -3.18 -19.88
C HIS A 144 -2.25 -2.49 -19.94
N LEU A 145 -3.27 -3.04 -19.26
CA LEU A 145 -4.64 -2.52 -19.30
C LEU A 145 -4.81 -1.15 -18.67
N THR A 146 -3.85 -0.72 -17.87
CA THR A 146 -3.86 0.58 -17.20
C THR A 146 -2.83 1.57 -17.78
N ASP A 147 -2.17 1.22 -18.89
CA ASP A 147 -1.10 2.02 -19.49
C ASP A 147 -0.01 2.40 -18.46
N GLY A 148 0.43 1.42 -17.66
CA GLY A 148 1.48 1.63 -16.66
C GLY A 148 1.01 2.30 -15.36
N ARG A 149 -0.31 2.37 -15.09
CA ARG A 149 -0.86 3.04 -13.89
C ARG A 149 -1.17 2.06 -12.76
N ILE A 150 -0.49 0.92 -12.68
CA ILE A 150 -0.65 -0.07 -11.60
C ILE A 150 0.48 0.00 -10.58
N GLY A 151 0.15 -0.17 -9.31
CA GLY A 151 1.09 -0.37 -8.22
C GLY A 151 0.72 -1.59 -7.38
N TRP A 152 1.71 -2.20 -6.77
CA TRP A 152 1.56 -3.35 -5.89
C TRP A 152 1.92 -3.00 -4.46
N ASN A 153 0.95 -3.08 -3.54
CA ASN A 153 1.21 -3.05 -2.11
C ASN A 153 1.56 -4.46 -1.64
N ILE A 154 2.82 -4.65 -1.33
CA ILE A 154 3.40 -5.93 -0.92
C ILE A 154 3.09 -6.16 0.56
N VAL A 155 2.39 -7.26 0.87
CA VAL A 155 2.12 -7.66 2.25
C VAL A 155 2.51 -9.12 2.47
N THR A 156 3.00 -9.41 3.67
CA THR A 156 3.36 -10.77 4.10
C THR A 156 2.21 -11.47 4.83
N SER A 157 1.08 -10.80 5.01
CA SER A 157 -0.10 -11.24 5.76
C SER A 157 0.22 -11.80 7.17
N TRP A 158 -0.73 -11.73 8.10
CA TRP A 158 -0.49 -12.16 9.49
C TRP A 158 -1.76 -12.68 10.18
N LYS A 159 -2.93 -12.43 9.59
CA LYS A 159 -4.22 -12.82 10.19
C LYS A 159 -4.38 -14.33 10.16
N LYS A 160 -4.61 -14.94 11.33
CA LYS A 160 -4.84 -16.38 11.45
C LYS A 160 -6.03 -16.85 10.61
N SER A 161 -7.13 -16.07 10.58
CA SER A 161 -8.32 -16.36 9.76
C SER A 161 -8.01 -16.44 8.27
N ALA A 162 -7.06 -15.62 7.75
CA ALA A 162 -6.63 -15.67 6.36
C ALA A 162 -5.82 -16.93 6.04
N PHE A 163 -4.93 -17.35 6.94
CA PHE A 163 -4.17 -18.59 6.76
C PHE A 163 -5.09 -19.81 6.81
N LYS A 164 -6.08 -19.84 7.72
CA LYS A 164 -7.09 -20.89 7.76
C LYS A 164 -7.91 -20.98 6.46
N ALA A 165 -8.20 -19.85 5.81
CA ALA A 165 -8.94 -19.83 4.54
C ALA A 165 -8.21 -20.55 3.39
N ILE A 166 -6.88 -20.69 3.47
CA ILE A 166 -6.06 -21.44 2.49
C ILE A 166 -5.57 -22.79 3.03
N GLY A 167 -6.15 -23.28 4.13
CA GLY A 167 -5.86 -24.61 4.68
C GLY A 167 -4.65 -24.69 5.63
N LEU A 168 -4.15 -23.54 6.11
CA LEU A 168 -3.06 -23.49 7.09
C LEU A 168 -3.59 -23.09 8.47
N ASP A 169 -3.19 -23.81 9.51
CA ASP A 169 -3.69 -23.59 10.87
C ASP A 169 -3.20 -22.29 11.51
N ASN A 170 -1.98 -21.88 11.20
CA ASN A 170 -1.34 -20.72 11.80
C ASN A 170 -0.53 -19.93 10.76
N PRO A 171 -0.34 -18.63 10.97
CA PRO A 171 0.62 -17.84 10.20
C PRO A 171 2.04 -18.39 10.37
N ILE A 172 2.83 -18.31 9.29
CA ILE A 172 4.28 -18.49 9.33
C ILE A 172 4.86 -17.45 10.31
N GLU A 173 5.99 -17.79 10.96
CA GLU A 173 6.68 -16.88 11.87
C GLU A 173 6.99 -15.53 11.19
N HIS A 174 7.00 -14.44 11.98
CA HIS A 174 7.05 -13.06 11.45
C HIS A 174 8.26 -12.82 10.53
N ASP A 175 9.48 -13.13 11.00
CA ASP A 175 10.70 -12.84 10.24
C ASP A 175 10.88 -13.81 9.06
N GLU A 176 10.39 -15.05 9.22
CA GLU A 176 10.39 -16.05 8.14
C GLU A 176 9.49 -15.60 6.97
N ARG A 177 8.36 -14.94 7.25
CA ARG A 177 7.51 -14.36 6.19
C ARG A 177 8.24 -13.30 5.38
N TYR A 178 9.11 -12.49 6.02
CA TYR A 178 9.91 -11.50 5.29
C TYR A 178 11.03 -12.15 4.47
N ARG A 179 11.66 -13.23 4.97
CA ARG A 179 12.63 -14.03 4.18
C ARG A 179 11.97 -14.66 2.95
N GLN A 180 10.79 -15.24 3.13
CA GLN A 180 9.99 -15.77 2.02
C GLN A 180 9.59 -14.67 1.04
N ALA A 181 9.19 -13.49 1.51
CA ALA A 181 8.84 -12.38 0.66
C ALA A 181 10.04 -11.82 -0.13
N ASP A 182 11.24 -11.76 0.44
CA ASP A 182 12.47 -11.36 -0.29
C ASP A 182 12.74 -12.30 -1.46
N GLU A 183 12.68 -13.62 -1.24
CA GLU A 183 12.84 -14.60 -2.33
C GLU A 183 11.72 -14.48 -3.36
N TYR A 184 10.48 -14.27 -2.91
CA TYR A 184 9.34 -14.04 -3.80
C TYR A 184 9.57 -12.85 -4.73
N LEU A 185 10.03 -11.70 -4.20
CA LEU A 185 10.32 -10.51 -5.00
C LEU A 185 11.42 -10.78 -6.03
N ARG A 186 12.49 -11.48 -5.64
CA ARG A 186 13.57 -11.86 -6.57
C ARG A 186 13.05 -12.77 -7.68
N ALA A 187 12.15 -13.68 -7.38
CA ALA A 187 11.52 -14.55 -8.38
C ALA A 187 10.67 -13.76 -9.40
N VAL A 188 9.82 -12.82 -8.91
CA VAL A 188 9.00 -12.02 -9.82
C VAL A 188 9.81 -10.96 -10.58
N TYR A 189 10.88 -10.40 -10.03
CA TYR A 189 11.80 -9.54 -10.79
C TYR A 189 12.42 -10.28 -11.97
N LYS A 190 12.88 -11.53 -11.79
CA LYS A 190 13.39 -12.34 -12.89
C LYS A 190 12.36 -12.53 -14.01
N LEU A 191 11.07 -12.73 -13.64
CA LEU A 191 9.99 -12.84 -14.62
C LEU A 191 9.76 -11.51 -15.35
N TRP A 192 9.59 -10.40 -14.63
CA TRP A 192 9.24 -9.09 -15.19
C TRP A 192 10.39 -8.43 -15.95
N GLU A 193 11.57 -8.42 -15.35
CA GLU A 193 12.73 -7.70 -15.89
C GLU A 193 13.63 -8.59 -16.76
N GLY A 194 13.74 -9.88 -16.41
CA GLY A 194 14.77 -10.77 -16.96
C GLY A 194 14.31 -11.72 -18.04
N SER A 195 13.02 -11.99 -18.18
CA SER A 195 12.55 -13.02 -19.13
C SER A 195 12.52 -12.55 -20.59
N TRP A 196 12.25 -11.28 -20.85
CA TRP A 196 12.10 -10.72 -22.18
C TRP A 196 13.11 -9.61 -22.45
N ALA A 197 13.79 -9.64 -23.62
CA ALA A 197 14.49 -8.48 -24.15
C ALA A 197 13.50 -7.39 -24.57
N ASP A 198 13.94 -6.13 -24.62
CA ASP A 198 13.08 -5.00 -25.00
C ASP A 198 12.59 -5.09 -26.45
N ASP A 199 13.37 -5.71 -27.31
CA ASP A 199 13.12 -5.88 -28.75
C ASP A 199 12.69 -7.32 -29.14
N ALA A 200 12.23 -8.11 -28.18
CA ALA A 200 11.76 -9.48 -28.44
C ALA A 200 10.45 -9.51 -29.24
N LEU A 201 9.57 -8.53 -29.03
CA LEU A 201 8.34 -8.36 -29.80
C LEU A 201 8.69 -7.63 -31.13
N ASN A 202 8.81 -8.42 -32.20
CA ASN A 202 9.23 -7.91 -33.52
C ASN A 202 8.40 -8.58 -34.63
N PRO A 203 7.15 -8.13 -34.87
CA PRO A 203 6.28 -8.74 -35.87
C PRO A 203 6.87 -8.68 -37.29
N ASP A 204 7.03 -9.84 -37.92
CA ASP A 204 7.44 -10.04 -39.30
C ASP A 204 6.41 -10.91 -40.05
N PRO A 205 5.38 -10.29 -40.66
CA PRO A 205 4.33 -11.00 -41.34
C PRO A 205 4.82 -11.83 -42.55
N GLU A 206 5.93 -11.44 -43.17
CA GLU A 206 6.47 -12.15 -44.37
C GLU A 206 7.07 -13.49 -44.00
N ASN A 207 7.63 -13.60 -42.78
CA ASN A 207 8.25 -14.81 -42.28
C ASN A 207 7.38 -15.54 -41.23
N ASP A 208 6.10 -15.14 -41.05
CA ASP A 208 5.18 -15.71 -40.06
C ASP A 208 5.77 -15.72 -38.62
N SER A 209 6.46 -14.64 -38.29
CA SER A 209 7.11 -14.44 -36.98
C SER A 209 6.54 -13.23 -36.25
N TYR A 210 6.10 -13.42 -35.02
CA TYR A 210 5.57 -12.34 -34.17
C TYR A 210 6.52 -11.95 -33.04
N ILE A 211 7.20 -12.94 -32.46
CA ILE A 211 8.15 -12.80 -31.37
C ILE A 211 9.43 -13.55 -31.71
N ASP A 212 10.57 -12.95 -31.43
CA ASP A 212 11.87 -13.65 -31.54
C ASP A 212 12.07 -14.56 -30.31
N PRO A 213 11.99 -15.89 -30.47
CA PRO A 213 12.07 -16.86 -29.37
C PRO A 213 13.44 -16.87 -28.67
N ASP A 214 14.50 -16.43 -29.34
CA ASP A 214 15.87 -16.38 -28.78
C ASP A 214 16.01 -15.17 -27.81
N LYS A 215 15.09 -14.21 -27.87
CA LYS A 215 14.99 -13.03 -27.00
C LYS A 215 14.03 -13.22 -25.86
N VAL A 216 13.46 -14.42 -25.67
CA VAL A 216 12.61 -14.76 -24.52
C VAL A 216 13.26 -15.88 -23.73
N ARG A 217 13.87 -15.50 -22.61
CA ARG A 217 14.67 -16.37 -21.76
C ARG A 217 13.81 -17.20 -20.81
N THR A 218 14.21 -18.46 -20.58
CA THR A 218 13.69 -19.28 -19.50
C THR A 218 14.31 -18.83 -18.16
N ILE A 219 13.49 -18.59 -17.17
CA ILE A 219 13.92 -18.31 -15.80
C ILE A 219 13.99 -19.63 -15.02
N ASN A 220 15.17 -19.91 -14.45
CA ASN A 220 15.46 -21.08 -13.62
C ASN A 220 15.70 -20.61 -12.20
N HIS A 221 14.64 -20.35 -11.43
CA HIS A 221 14.75 -19.99 -10.03
C HIS A 221 14.60 -21.23 -9.15
N GLN A 222 15.61 -21.54 -8.36
CA GLN A 222 15.57 -22.61 -7.35
C GLN A 222 15.98 -22.02 -6.01
N GLY A 223 14.99 -21.71 -5.18
CA GLY A 223 15.18 -21.13 -3.87
C GLY A 223 14.71 -22.05 -2.75
N LYS A 224 14.75 -21.52 -1.52
CA LYS A 224 14.26 -22.24 -0.35
C LYS A 224 12.73 -22.39 -0.36
N TYR A 225 12.01 -21.39 -0.89
CA TYR A 225 10.54 -21.30 -0.80
C TYR A 225 9.87 -21.49 -2.16
N PHE A 226 10.54 -21.13 -3.24
CA PHE A 226 9.96 -21.15 -4.58
C PHE A 226 10.88 -21.80 -5.60
N THR A 227 10.30 -22.53 -6.52
CA THR A 227 10.99 -23.09 -7.68
C THR A 227 10.23 -22.71 -8.92
N LEU A 228 10.92 -22.13 -9.92
CA LEU A 228 10.36 -21.76 -11.21
C LEU A 228 11.28 -22.25 -12.32
N HIS A 229 10.70 -22.87 -13.34
CA HIS A 229 11.35 -23.20 -14.59
C HIS A 229 10.42 -22.83 -15.73
N THR A 230 10.45 -21.56 -16.16
CA THR A 230 9.48 -21.04 -17.12
C THR A 230 9.95 -19.76 -17.80
N LYS A 231 9.37 -19.44 -18.95
CA LYS A 231 9.40 -18.10 -19.54
C LYS A 231 8.23 -17.30 -19.00
N HIS A 232 8.38 -15.99 -18.78
CA HIS A 232 7.22 -15.15 -18.49
C HIS A 232 6.31 -15.08 -19.71
N ILE A 233 5.01 -15.36 -19.51
CA ILE A 233 4.06 -15.54 -20.62
C ILE A 233 3.49 -14.22 -21.15
N VAL A 234 3.67 -13.12 -20.42
CA VAL A 234 3.21 -11.78 -20.81
C VAL A 234 4.42 -11.00 -21.33
N ASP A 235 4.26 -10.33 -22.46
CA ASP A 235 5.26 -9.42 -23.01
C ASP A 235 5.53 -8.22 -22.09
N PRO A 236 6.63 -7.48 -22.29
CA PRO A 236 6.99 -6.35 -21.44
C PRO A 236 5.91 -5.30 -21.36
N SER A 237 5.36 -5.11 -20.18
CA SER A 237 4.39 -4.06 -19.88
C SER A 237 5.08 -2.69 -19.67
N PRO A 238 4.37 -1.56 -19.70
CA PRO A 238 4.96 -0.22 -19.64
C PRO A 238 5.93 0.02 -18.48
N GLN A 239 5.68 -0.56 -17.31
CA GLN A 239 6.57 -0.45 -16.15
C GLN A 239 7.45 -1.70 -15.96
N ARG A 240 7.16 -2.83 -16.63
CA ARG A 240 7.63 -4.18 -16.34
C ARG A 240 7.29 -4.59 -14.91
N THR A 241 8.08 -4.17 -13.93
CA THR A 241 7.74 -4.27 -12.51
C THR A 241 6.74 -3.17 -12.15
N PRO A 242 5.57 -3.47 -11.56
CA PRO A 242 4.62 -2.45 -11.08
C PRO A 242 5.28 -1.54 -10.05
N PHE A 243 4.73 -0.34 -9.81
CA PHE A 243 5.23 0.54 -8.74
C PHE A 243 5.04 -0.12 -7.36
N LEU A 244 6.10 -0.20 -6.56
CA LEU A 244 6.14 -1.04 -5.36
C LEU A 244 5.86 -0.24 -4.09
N PHE A 245 4.69 -0.50 -3.50
CA PHE A 245 4.33 -0.03 -2.17
C PHE A 245 4.58 -1.11 -1.11
N GLN A 246 4.83 -0.71 0.12
CA GLN A 246 4.96 -1.62 1.26
C GLN A 246 4.40 -0.96 2.53
N ALA A 247 3.81 -1.76 3.40
CA ALA A 247 3.34 -1.34 4.72
C ALA A 247 4.00 -2.21 5.79
N GLY A 248 4.74 -1.63 6.71
CA GLY A 248 5.38 -2.33 7.81
C GLY A 248 6.62 -1.59 8.29
N THR A 249 6.65 -1.30 9.60
CA THR A 249 7.72 -0.52 10.25
C THR A 249 8.42 -1.30 11.36
N SER A 250 8.21 -2.63 11.44
CA SER A 250 9.03 -3.52 12.27
C SER A 250 10.48 -3.53 11.76
N SER A 251 11.43 -4.06 12.54
CA SER A 251 12.83 -4.15 12.10
C SER A 251 12.96 -4.92 10.77
N ALA A 252 12.36 -6.11 10.67
CA ALA A 252 12.35 -6.89 9.44
C ALA A 252 11.59 -6.17 8.31
N GLY A 253 10.45 -5.52 8.62
CA GLY A 253 9.69 -4.73 7.66
C GLY A 253 10.44 -3.53 7.11
N SER A 254 11.17 -2.79 7.95
CA SER A 254 11.98 -1.65 7.53
C SER A 254 13.19 -2.08 6.68
N SER A 255 13.83 -3.19 7.01
CA SER A 255 14.92 -3.77 6.20
C SER A 255 14.41 -4.22 4.83
N PHE A 256 13.30 -4.96 4.78
CA PHE A 256 12.66 -5.36 3.54
C PHE A 256 12.24 -4.16 2.69
N ALA A 257 11.63 -3.15 3.31
CA ALA A 257 11.20 -1.94 2.61
C ALA A 257 12.38 -1.16 2.04
N SER A 258 13.49 -1.02 2.77
CA SER A 258 14.70 -0.32 2.29
C SER A 258 15.31 -0.99 1.06
N THR A 259 15.11 -2.29 0.89
CA THR A 259 15.57 -3.07 -0.27
C THR A 259 14.61 -2.97 -1.44
N HIS A 260 13.31 -3.19 -1.21
CA HIS A 260 12.34 -3.45 -2.28
C HIS A 260 11.33 -2.33 -2.52
N ALA A 261 10.98 -1.52 -1.53
CA ALA A 261 9.91 -0.56 -1.69
C ALA A 261 10.34 0.69 -2.48
N GLU A 262 9.41 1.24 -3.26
CA GLU A 262 9.49 2.57 -3.86
C GLU A 262 8.65 3.57 -3.05
N ALA A 263 7.65 3.06 -2.32
CA ALA A 263 6.85 3.84 -1.38
C ALA A 263 6.52 3.03 -0.12
N ILE A 264 6.48 3.69 1.03
CA ILE A 264 6.20 3.05 2.33
C ILE A 264 5.06 3.79 3.01
N PHE A 265 4.10 3.01 3.53
CA PHE A 265 3.06 3.53 4.40
C PHE A 265 3.50 3.43 5.86
N VAL A 266 3.35 4.54 6.57
CA VAL A 266 3.63 4.65 7.99
C VAL A 266 2.39 5.15 8.73
N SER A 267 2.23 4.77 9.98
CA SER A 267 1.14 5.25 10.82
C SER A 267 1.65 5.64 12.20
N SER A 268 1.17 6.77 12.69
CA SER A 268 1.38 7.25 14.06
C SER A 268 0.40 8.39 14.34
N HIS A 269 0.32 8.82 15.60
CA HIS A 269 -0.52 9.93 16.02
C HIS A 269 0.20 11.26 16.01
N SER A 270 1.51 11.29 15.83
CA SER A 270 2.27 12.55 15.71
C SER A 270 3.46 12.43 14.77
N PRO A 271 3.83 13.56 14.12
CA PRO A 271 5.02 13.61 13.29
C PRO A 271 6.31 13.39 14.11
N GLN A 272 6.35 13.79 15.38
CA GLN A 272 7.51 13.61 16.26
C GLN A 272 7.83 12.13 16.50
N VAL A 273 6.80 11.29 16.62
CA VAL A 273 6.95 9.82 16.75
C VAL A 273 7.38 9.18 15.42
N LEU A 274 6.97 9.77 14.29
CA LEU A 274 7.33 9.26 12.96
C LEU A 274 8.75 9.64 12.53
N ALA A 275 9.19 10.86 12.83
CA ALA A 275 10.47 11.39 12.34
C ALA A 275 11.67 10.43 12.56
N PRO A 276 11.90 9.84 13.75
CA PRO A 276 13.02 8.92 13.95
C PRO A 276 12.85 7.61 13.15
N LYS A 277 11.61 7.13 12.93
CA LYS A 277 11.35 5.92 12.14
C LYS A 277 11.66 6.18 10.66
N ILE A 278 11.27 7.33 10.15
CA ILE A 278 11.55 7.74 8.77
C ILE A 278 13.05 7.94 8.55
N ALA A 279 13.72 8.61 9.48
CA ALA A 279 15.17 8.77 9.43
C ALA A 279 15.89 7.39 9.39
N ASN A 280 15.42 6.40 10.16
CA ASN A 280 15.95 5.05 10.11
C ASN A 280 15.71 4.36 8.75
N ILE A 281 14.53 4.49 8.14
CA ILE A 281 14.23 3.94 6.81
C ILE A 281 15.17 4.55 5.76
N ARG A 282 15.37 5.87 5.78
CA ARG A 282 16.27 6.54 4.86
C ARG A 282 17.74 6.12 5.05
N ARG A 283 18.18 5.94 6.31
CA ARG A 283 19.52 5.41 6.62
C ARG A 283 19.70 3.99 6.06
N LEU A 284 18.72 3.10 6.29
CA LEU A 284 18.75 1.73 5.76
C LEU A 284 18.79 1.72 4.23
N ALA A 285 18.05 2.60 3.56
CA ALA A 285 18.11 2.73 2.10
C ALA A 285 19.51 3.11 1.62
N ALA A 286 20.16 4.10 2.27
CA ALA A 286 21.54 4.47 1.96
C ALA A 286 22.53 3.31 2.15
N GLU A 287 22.35 2.51 3.19
CA GLU A 287 23.18 1.32 3.46
C GLU A 287 23.02 0.24 2.38
N GLN A 288 21.87 0.20 1.69
CA GLN A 288 21.62 -0.66 0.53
C GLN A 288 22.13 -0.03 -0.79
N GLY A 289 22.81 1.11 -0.75
CA GLY A 289 23.29 1.81 -1.93
C GLY A 289 22.21 2.57 -2.71
N ARG A 290 21.02 2.76 -2.12
CA ARG A 290 19.91 3.50 -2.73
C ARG A 290 19.96 4.97 -2.33
N ASP A 291 19.48 5.84 -3.24
CA ASP A 291 19.14 7.21 -2.85
C ASP A 291 18.08 7.19 -1.75
N PRO A 292 18.35 7.75 -0.55
CA PRO A 292 17.37 7.77 0.54
C PRO A 292 16.04 8.46 0.18
N ARG A 293 16.06 9.38 -0.79
CA ARG A 293 14.88 10.10 -1.29
C ARG A 293 14.12 9.33 -2.37
N SER A 294 14.67 8.22 -2.87
CA SER A 294 13.97 7.36 -3.83
C SER A 294 12.77 6.67 -3.20
N ILE A 295 12.79 6.39 -1.88
CA ILE A 295 11.66 5.81 -1.17
C ILE A 295 10.72 6.92 -0.71
N LYS A 296 9.47 6.93 -1.22
CA LYS A 296 8.46 7.91 -0.82
C LYS A 296 7.73 7.46 0.43
N ILE A 297 7.56 8.36 1.39
CA ILE A 297 6.98 8.04 2.71
C ILE A 297 5.60 8.68 2.81
N PHE A 298 4.58 7.84 2.99
CA PHE A 298 3.18 8.26 3.13
C PHE A 298 2.66 7.97 4.54
N ALA A 299 2.12 8.97 5.22
CA ALA A 299 1.40 8.75 6.47
C ALA A 299 -0.09 8.47 6.21
N THR A 300 -0.67 7.52 6.93
CA THR A 300 -2.13 7.39 6.98
C THR A 300 -2.71 8.59 7.73
N PHE A 301 -3.75 9.22 7.16
CA PHE A 301 -4.35 10.42 7.70
C PHE A 301 -5.84 10.51 7.33
N THR A 302 -6.71 10.92 8.26
CA THR A 302 -8.15 11.04 8.00
C THR A 302 -8.61 12.47 8.24
N PRO A 303 -8.80 13.28 7.19
CA PRO A 303 -9.35 14.61 7.31
C PRO A 303 -10.89 14.57 7.38
N ILE A 304 -11.48 15.42 8.22
CA ILE A 304 -12.90 15.74 8.23
C ILE A 304 -13.00 17.23 7.89
N VAL A 305 -13.26 17.51 6.63
CA VAL A 305 -13.21 18.87 6.08
C VAL A 305 -14.61 19.46 6.02
N GLY A 306 -14.75 20.69 6.49
CA GLY A 306 -15.92 21.54 6.28
C GLY A 306 -15.49 22.85 5.64
N ARG A 307 -16.42 23.65 5.12
CA ARG A 307 -16.09 25.00 4.58
C ARG A 307 -15.55 25.94 5.66
N THR A 308 -15.93 25.69 6.90
CA THR A 308 -15.45 26.37 8.12
C THR A 308 -15.12 25.34 9.18
N ASP A 309 -14.35 25.73 10.21
CA ASP A 309 -14.06 24.85 11.35
C ASP A 309 -15.32 24.47 12.13
N ASP A 310 -16.33 25.36 12.21
CA ASP A 310 -17.62 25.05 12.85
C ASP A 310 -18.40 23.99 12.06
N GLU A 311 -18.45 24.11 10.72
CA GLU A 311 -19.08 23.10 9.85
C GLU A 311 -18.36 21.75 9.98
N ALA A 312 -17.04 21.74 10.02
CA ALA A 312 -16.26 20.52 10.20
C ALA A 312 -16.51 19.86 11.56
N ARG A 313 -16.59 20.66 12.65
CA ARG A 313 -16.95 20.17 13.99
C ARG A 313 -18.36 19.58 14.03
N ALA A 314 -19.33 20.24 13.41
CA ALA A 314 -20.71 19.74 13.32
C ALA A 314 -20.76 18.43 12.52
N LYS A 315 -20.05 18.34 11.38
CA LYS A 315 -19.90 17.12 10.58
C LYS A 315 -19.27 15.99 11.40
N HIS A 316 -18.19 16.25 12.14
CA HIS A 316 -17.55 15.27 13.02
C HIS A 316 -18.51 14.75 14.09
N ALA A 317 -19.30 15.63 14.74
CA ALA A 317 -20.30 15.22 15.72
C ALA A 317 -21.40 14.34 15.09
N GLU A 318 -21.89 14.68 13.89
CA GLU A 318 -22.82 13.84 13.12
C GLU A 318 -22.21 12.45 12.85
N LEU A 319 -20.98 12.37 12.33
CA LEU A 319 -20.29 11.13 12.02
C LEU A 319 -20.11 10.25 13.26
N ARG A 320 -19.74 10.84 14.40
CA ARG A 320 -19.62 10.12 15.67
C ARG A 320 -20.95 9.50 16.13
N SER A 321 -22.09 10.11 15.83
CA SER A 321 -23.40 9.57 16.21
C SER A 321 -23.71 8.23 15.53
N TYR A 322 -23.11 7.93 14.40
CA TYR A 322 -23.25 6.65 13.69
C TYR A 322 -22.16 5.64 14.05
N ALA A 323 -21.09 6.04 14.72
CA ALA A 323 -19.96 5.16 15.04
C ALA A 323 -20.41 3.91 15.82
N SER A 324 -19.75 2.80 15.58
CA SER A 324 -19.98 1.56 16.30
C SER A 324 -18.89 1.35 17.36
N VAL A 325 -19.24 1.49 18.64
CA VAL A 325 -18.30 1.24 19.75
C VAL A 325 -17.73 -0.18 19.65
N ILE A 326 -18.57 -1.20 19.55
CA ILE A 326 -18.09 -2.60 19.43
C ILE A 326 -17.31 -2.81 18.15
N GLY A 327 -17.75 -2.22 17.01
CA GLY A 327 -16.98 -2.27 15.76
C GLY A 327 -15.59 -1.65 15.89
N GLY A 328 -15.46 -0.54 16.63
CA GLY A 328 -14.17 0.07 16.98
C GLY A 328 -13.28 -0.86 17.80
N LEU A 329 -13.84 -1.55 18.82
CA LEU A 329 -13.09 -2.54 19.61
C LEU A 329 -12.65 -3.75 18.79
N VAL A 330 -13.48 -4.22 17.86
CA VAL A 330 -13.14 -5.29 16.92
C VAL A 330 -11.93 -4.90 16.06
N LEU A 331 -11.95 -3.71 15.48
CA LEU A 331 -10.83 -3.21 14.67
C LEU A 331 -9.57 -3.01 15.51
N PHE A 332 -9.69 -2.37 16.70
CA PHE A 332 -8.58 -2.21 17.62
C PHE A 332 -7.95 -3.55 17.99
N SER A 333 -8.76 -4.51 18.47
CA SER A 333 -8.30 -5.85 18.82
C SER A 333 -7.65 -6.55 17.63
N GLY A 334 -8.27 -6.42 16.47
CA GLY A 334 -7.78 -7.00 15.22
C GLY A 334 -6.41 -6.45 14.80
N TRP A 335 -6.20 -5.14 14.85
CA TRP A 335 -4.94 -4.51 14.43
C TRP A 335 -3.81 -4.66 15.45
N THR A 336 -4.15 -4.74 16.74
CA THR A 336 -3.15 -4.85 17.82
C THR A 336 -2.84 -6.29 18.23
N GLY A 337 -3.72 -7.23 17.87
CA GLY A 337 -3.65 -8.61 18.34
C GLY A 337 -4.04 -8.78 19.82
N ILE A 338 -4.67 -7.78 20.45
CA ILE A 338 -5.03 -7.76 21.86
C ILE A 338 -6.55 -7.87 22.01
N ASP A 339 -7.03 -8.89 22.71
CA ASP A 339 -8.45 -9.00 23.04
C ASP A 339 -8.83 -8.03 24.17
N ILE A 340 -9.36 -6.86 23.78
CA ILE A 340 -9.82 -5.84 24.75
C ILE A 340 -11.21 -6.14 25.33
N SER A 341 -11.92 -7.17 24.85
CA SER A 341 -13.26 -7.51 25.33
C SER A 341 -13.32 -7.89 26.82
N ARG A 342 -12.18 -8.31 27.38
CA ARG A 342 -12.03 -8.72 28.78
C ARG A 342 -12.03 -7.55 29.76
N ILE A 343 -11.91 -6.31 29.28
CA ILE A 343 -11.93 -5.11 30.12
C ILE A 343 -13.33 -4.47 29.98
N PRO A 344 -14.06 -4.23 31.09
CA PRO A 344 -15.34 -3.55 31.03
C PRO A 344 -15.26 -2.19 30.34
N LEU A 345 -16.27 -1.85 29.53
CA LEU A 345 -16.26 -0.68 28.61
C LEU A 345 -15.86 0.64 29.26
N ASP A 346 -16.27 0.87 30.49
CA ASP A 346 -16.08 2.14 31.22
C ASP A 346 -15.03 2.03 32.33
N GLN A 347 -14.34 0.89 32.43
CA GLN A 347 -13.23 0.70 33.37
C GLN A 347 -11.98 1.37 32.80
N GLU A 348 -11.27 2.10 33.68
CA GLU A 348 -9.97 2.66 33.31
C GLU A 348 -8.95 1.55 33.01
N ILE A 349 -8.23 1.67 31.91
CA ILE A 349 -7.18 0.72 31.51
C ILE A 349 -5.89 1.09 32.24
N THR A 350 -5.52 0.31 33.25
CA THR A 350 -4.27 0.48 33.98
C THR A 350 -3.32 -0.66 33.66
N ALA A 351 -2.02 -0.40 33.63
CA ALA A 351 -1.00 -1.40 33.33
C ALA A 351 -0.95 -2.53 34.38
N ALA A 352 -1.54 -2.31 35.55
CA ALA A 352 -1.56 -3.26 36.67
C ALA A 352 -2.69 -4.30 36.59
N ASP A 353 -3.72 -4.08 35.74
CA ASP A 353 -4.93 -4.90 35.76
C ASP A 353 -4.76 -6.28 35.13
N SER A 354 -3.95 -6.37 34.09
CA SER A 354 -3.64 -7.64 33.40
C SER A 354 -2.48 -7.48 32.41
N LEU A 355 -1.97 -8.61 31.90
CA LEU A 355 -0.97 -8.60 30.81
C LEU A 355 -1.53 -7.91 29.54
N GLU A 356 -2.81 -8.15 29.22
CA GLU A 356 -3.52 -7.52 28.12
C GLU A 356 -3.64 -6.01 28.36
N ALA A 357 -4.05 -5.57 29.56
CA ALA A 357 -4.13 -4.16 29.93
C ALA A 357 -2.76 -3.47 29.82
N HIS A 358 -1.68 -4.14 30.25
CA HIS A 358 -0.31 -3.63 30.09
C HIS A 358 0.05 -3.41 28.60
N LYS A 359 -0.24 -4.37 27.72
CA LYS A 359 -0.02 -4.24 26.28
C LYS A 359 -0.86 -3.12 25.67
N VAL A 360 -2.14 -3.05 26.02
CA VAL A 360 -3.03 -1.97 25.57
C VAL A 360 -2.48 -0.63 26.03
N ARG A 361 -2.09 -0.51 27.30
CA ARG A 361 -1.53 0.76 27.83
C ARG A 361 -0.27 1.18 27.12
N SER A 362 0.64 0.27 26.81
CA SER A 362 1.85 0.56 26.02
C SER A 362 1.53 1.12 24.62
N ILE A 363 0.49 0.60 23.97
CA ILE A 363 0.00 1.15 22.72
C ILE A 363 -0.60 2.54 22.96
N LEU A 364 -1.47 2.68 23.95
CA LEU A 364 -2.15 3.94 24.27
C LEU A 364 -1.18 5.04 24.70
N ASP A 365 -0.10 4.71 25.39
CA ASP A 365 0.94 5.69 25.75
C ASP A 365 1.61 6.29 24.50
N SER A 366 1.67 5.55 23.41
CA SER A 366 2.09 6.11 22.10
C SER A 366 1.07 7.09 21.51
N PHE A 367 -0.19 7.00 21.90
CA PHE A 367 -1.26 7.95 21.53
C PHE A 367 -1.28 9.18 22.44
N THR A 368 -1.01 9.02 23.73
CA THR A 368 -1.11 10.10 24.72
C THR A 368 0.03 11.11 24.65
N THR A 369 1.17 10.81 24.04
CA THR A 369 2.21 11.81 23.77
C THR A 369 1.72 12.94 22.85
N THR A 370 0.52 12.83 22.29
CA THR A 370 -0.04 13.77 21.31
C THR A 370 -1.37 14.40 21.69
N THR A 371 -2.06 13.89 22.72
CA THR A 371 -3.35 14.40 23.21
C THR A 371 -3.29 14.57 24.73
N THR A 372 -3.06 15.79 25.19
CA THR A 372 -3.06 16.16 26.62
C THR A 372 -4.45 16.11 27.25
N ASP A 373 -5.50 15.95 26.45
CA ASP A 373 -6.90 16.17 26.86
C ASP A 373 -7.70 14.89 27.17
N ILE A 374 -7.09 13.70 27.06
CA ILE A 374 -7.76 12.44 27.47
C ILE A 374 -7.25 12.03 28.86
N PRO A 375 -7.96 12.34 29.93
CA PRO A 375 -7.47 12.12 31.29
C PRO A 375 -7.46 10.64 31.70
N ARG A 376 -8.27 9.79 31.04
CA ARG A 376 -8.39 8.36 31.36
C ARG A 376 -8.77 7.54 30.14
N TRP A 377 -7.96 6.53 29.80
CA TRP A 377 -8.30 5.59 28.77
C TRP A 377 -9.25 4.51 29.29
N THR A 378 -10.39 4.35 28.63
CA THR A 378 -11.31 3.22 28.80
C THR A 378 -11.50 2.52 27.48
N PRO A 379 -11.95 1.22 27.42
CA PRO A 379 -12.28 0.59 26.16
C PRO A 379 -13.27 1.39 25.29
N ARG A 380 -14.22 2.10 25.91
CA ARG A 380 -15.14 2.98 25.18
C ARG A 380 -14.41 4.11 24.45
N ILE A 381 -13.50 4.81 25.13
CA ILE A 381 -12.73 5.91 24.52
C ILE A 381 -11.84 5.40 23.39
N VAL A 382 -11.19 4.26 23.61
CA VAL A 382 -10.40 3.58 22.55
C VAL A 382 -11.27 3.23 21.34
N ALA A 383 -12.47 2.68 21.59
CA ALA A 383 -13.42 2.32 20.54
C ALA A 383 -13.91 3.52 19.75
N GLU A 384 -14.26 4.61 20.44
CA GLU A 384 -14.72 5.85 19.80
C GLU A 384 -13.63 6.48 18.94
N ALA A 385 -12.37 6.45 19.40
CA ALA A 385 -11.23 6.88 18.61
C ALA A 385 -11.03 5.96 17.38
N ALA A 386 -11.01 4.64 17.57
CA ALA A 386 -10.80 3.68 16.49
C ALA A 386 -11.96 3.62 15.48
N ALA A 387 -13.16 4.04 15.86
CA ALA A 387 -14.35 4.01 15.00
C ALA A 387 -14.48 5.23 14.07
N ILE A 388 -13.56 6.18 14.12
CA ILE A 388 -13.50 7.34 13.23
C ILE A 388 -12.07 7.47 12.69
N GLY A 389 -11.84 7.01 11.47
CA GLY A 389 -10.53 7.09 10.82
C GLY A 389 -9.51 6.04 11.27
N GLY A 390 -9.91 5.05 12.08
CA GLY A 390 -9.04 3.98 12.55
C GLY A 390 -8.03 4.43 13.60
N LEU A 391 -6.83 3.84 13.60
CA LEU A 391 -5.73 4.18 14.50
C LEU A 391 -4.80 5.28 13.94
N GLY A 392 -5.21 5.99 12.88
CA GLY A 392 -4.46 7.11 12.30
C GLY A 392 -4.88 8.44 12.91
N PRO A 393 -4.13 9.52 12.64
CA PRO A 393 -4.52 10.87 13.04
C PRO A 393 -5.77 11.32 12.30
N VAL A 394 -6.64 12.01 13.02
CA VAL A 394 -7.86 12.64 12.49
C VAL A 394 -7.72 14.15 12.65
N SER A 395 -7.88 14.90 11.56
CA SER A 395 -7.90 16.37 11.57
C SER A 395 -9.28 16.87 11.19
N VAL A 396 -9.84 17.74 12.03
CA VAL A 396 -11.20 18.30 11.86
C VAL A 396 -11.09 19.80 11.69
N GLY A 397 -11.44 20.32 10.51
CA GLY A 397 -11.33 21.76 10.29
C GLY A 397 -11.69 22.21 8.88
N SER A 398 -11.56 23.52 8.67
CA SER A 398 -11.61 24.15 7.35
C SER A 398 -10.47 23.64 6.46
N PRO A 399 -10.53 23.87 5.13
CA PRO A 399 -9.43 23.51 4.25
C PRO A 399 -8.09 24.11 4.70
N GLN A 400 -8.11 25.34 5.26
CA GLN A 400 -6.93 26.02 5.79
C GLN A 400 -6.36 25.30 7.01
N THR A 401 -7.21 24.97 7.99
CA THR A 401 -6.79 24.25 9.21
C THR A 401 -6.20 22.88 8.89
N VAL A 402 -6.83 22.13 7.98
CA VAL A 402 -6.35 20.80 7.59
C VAL A 402 -5.06 20.90 6.77
N ALA A 403 -4.96 21.87 5.86
CA ALA A 403 -3.74 22.09 5.08
C ALA A 403 -2.55 22.48 5.95
N ASP A 404 -2.74 23.34 6.98
CA ASP A 404 -1.71 23.68 7.97
C ASP A 404 -1.18 22.44 8.67
N GLU A 405 -2.06 21.52 9.04
CA GLU A 405 -1.68 20.27 9.70
C GLU A 405 -0.91 19.34 8.75
N LEU A 406 -1.34 19.19 7.50
CA LEU A 406 -0.62 18.38 6.51
C LEU A 406 0.79 18.94 6.23
N GLU A 407 0.92 20.26 6.04
CA GLU A 407 2.23 20.89 5.84
C GLU A 407 3.13 20.75 7.09
N ARG A 408 2.55 20.83 8.30
CA ARG A 408 3.27 20.57 9.55
C ARG A 408 3.85 19.16 9.58
N TRP A 409 3.04 18.15 9.24
CA TRP A 409 3.49 16.75 9.21
C TRP A 409 4.59 16.51 8.19
N VAL A 410 4.46 17.07 6.98
CA VAL A 410 5.49 16.98 5.94
C VAL A 410 6.82 17.54 6.43
N ARG A 411 6.78 18.71 7.07
CA ARG A 411 7.97 19.41 7.56
C ARG A 411 8.62 18.70 8.74
N GLU A 412 7.82 18.27 9.73
CA GLU A 412 8.34 17.75 11.00
C GLU A 412 8.74 16.26 10.92
N ALA A 413 8.11 15.48 10.05
CA ALA A 413 8.39 14.05 9.91
C ALA A 413 9.13 13.68 8.63
N ASP A 414 9.45 14.64 7.75
CA ASP A 414 10.05 14.38 6.42
C ASP A 414 9.21 13.45 5.54
N LEU A 415 7.88 13.64 5.58
CA LEU A 415 6.95 12.91 4.73
C LEU A 415 7.02 13.39 3.28
N ASP A 416 6.67 12.51 2.34
CA ASP A 416 6.46 12.84 0.93
C ASP A 416 4.97 12.96 0.60
N GLY A 417 4.07 12.43 1.43
CA GLY A 417 2.63 12.51 1.20
C GLY A 417 1.78 11.79 2.23
N PHE A 418 0.51 11.60 1.85
CA PHE A 418 -0.49 11.00 2.72
C PHE A 418 -1.32 9.94 1.99
N ASN A 419 -1.65 8.90 2.73
CA ASN A 419 -2.68 7.93 2.37
C ASN A 419 -3.96 8.33 3.10
N ILE A 420 -4.84 9.06 2.41
CA ILE A 420 -6.02 9.71 2.99
C ILE A 420 -7.14 8.71 3.18
N GLY A 421 -7.45 8.42 4.44
CA GLY A 421 -8.63 7.66 4.84
C GLY A 421 -9.92 8.47 4.74
N TYR A 422 -11.05 7.78 4.79
CA TYR A 422 -12.38 8.38 4.78
C TYR A 422 -13.19 7.92 5.99
N VAL A 423 -14.19 8.72 6.37
CA VAL A 423 -15.19 8.33 7.35
C VAL A 423 -16.45 7.83 6.64
N THR A 424 -16.97 8.59 5.67
CA THR A 424 -18.05 8.17 4.77
C THR A 424 -17.58 8.24 3.31
N THR A 425 -18.05 7.33 2.50
CA THR A 425 -17.72 7.29 1.07
C THR A 425 -18.97 7.44 0.20
N PRO A 426 -18.92 8.25 -0.92
CA PRO A 426 -17.79 9.03 -1.39
C PRO A 426 -17.58 10.37 -0.68
N GLY A 427 -18.48 10.80 0.22
CA GLY A 427 -18.54 12.15 0.78
C GLY A 427 -17.22 12.70 1.32
N SER A 428 -16.42 11.88 2.04
CA SER A 428 -15.09 12.35 2.48
C SER A 428 -14.11 12.60 1.34
N PHE A 429 -14.21 11.83 0.25
CA PHE A 429 -13.40 12.07 -0.94
C PHE A 429 -13.92 13.25 -1.78
N GLU A 430 -15.24 13.52 -1.75
CA GLU A 430 -15.81 14.74 -2.34
C GLU A 430 -15.25 15.97 -1.60
N ASP A 431 -15.27 15.99 -0.28
CA ASP A 431 -14.69 17.07 0.53
C ASP A 431 -13.17 17.23 0.27
N LEU A 432 -12.44 16.13 0.13
CA LEU A 432 -11.02 16.17 -0.23
C LEU A 432 -10.81 16.88 -1.57
N VAL A 433 -11.53 16.46 -2.62
CA VAL A 433 -11.36 16.95 -3.99
C VAL A 433 -11.87 18.37 -4.14
N GLU A 434 -13.01 18.71 -3.53
CA GLU A 434 -13.71 19.98 -3.75
C GLU A 434 -13.27 21.09 -2.79
N LEU A 435 -12.75 20.73 -1.61
CA LEU A 435 -12.40 21.71 -0.58
C LEU A 435 -10.89 21.73 -0.29
N LEU A 436 -10.28 20.58 0.01
CA LEU A 436 -8.89 20.55 0.49
C LEU A 436 -7.87 20.69 -0.65
N ILE A 437 -8.04 19.96 -1.75
CA ILE A 437 -7.10 20.02 -2.89
C ILE A 437 -6.98 21.43 -3.49
N PRO A 438 -8.07 22.21 -3.69
CA PRO A 438 -7.96 23.59 -4.13
C PRO A 438 -7.14 24.48 -3.18
N GLU A 439 -7.26 24.30 -1.86
CA GLU A 439 -6.44 25.06 -0.90
C GLU A 439 -4.96 24.68 -0.99
N LEU A 440 -4.64 23.39 -1.12
CA LEU A 440 -3.24 22.92 -1.28
C LEU A 440 -2.62 23.44 -2.59
N ARG A 441 -3.38 23.51 -3.70
CA ARG A 441 -2.94 24.13 -4.96
C ARG A 441 -2.69 25.62 -4.78
N LYS A 442 -3.62 26.34 -4.18
CA LYS A 442 -3.47 27.77 -3.87
C LYS A 442 -2.21 28.07 -3.05
N ARG A 443 -1.81 27.16 -2.17
CA ARG A 443 -0.55 27.24 -1.40
C ARG A 443 0.69 26.86 -2.23
N GLY A 444 0.52 26.32 -3.43
CA GLY A 444 1.60 25.84 -4.29
C GLY A 444 2.30 24.58 -3.75
N VAL A 445 1.63 23.78 -2.88
CA VAL A 445 2.15 22.51 -2.35
C VAL A 445 1.47 21.28 -2.96
N TYR A 446 0.59 21.47 -3.91
CA TYR A 446 -0.03 20.41 -4.69
C TYR A 446 0.02 20.76 -6.18
N PRO A 447 0.36 19.80 -7.06
CA PRO A 447 0.51 20.09 -8.48
C PRO A 447 -0.81 20.48 -9.14
N GLU A 448 -0.72 21.31 -10.16
CA GLU A 448 -1.83 21.58 -11.06
C GLU A 448 -2.23 20.31 -11.83
N LEU A 449 -3.45 20.28 -12.34
CA LEU A 449 -3.89 19.21 -13.21
C LEU A 449 -3.06 19.22 -14.51
N PRO A 450 -2.71 18.04 -15.04
CA PRO A 450 -2.10 17.97 -16.36
C PRO A 450 -3.05 18.59 -17.41
N ALA A 451 -2.48 19.15 -18.46
CA ALA A 451 -3.27 19.62 -19.59
C ALA A 451 -4.13 18.49 -20.18
N GLU A 452 -5.28 18.81 -20.76
CA GLU A 452 -6.24 17.80 -21.26
C GLU A 452 -5.63 16.93 -22.38
N ASP A 453 -4.71 17.49 -23.14
CA ASP A 453 -3.94 16.87 -24.23
C ASP A 453 -2.58 16.30 -23.78
N ALA A 454 -2.28 16.36 -22.48
CA ALA A 454 -1.04 15.78 -21.96
C ALA A 454 -1.03 14.25 -22.15
N GLU A 455 0.12 13.73 -22.59
CA GLU A 455 0.34 12.30 -22.66
C GLU A 455 0.23 11.67 -21.28
N PRO A 456 -0.46 10.55 -21.13
CA PRO A 456 -0.50 9.79 -19.88
C PRO A 456 0.91 9.42 -19.41
N VAL A 457 1.09 9.37 -18.11
CA VAL A 457 2.34 8.94 -17.48
C VAL A 457 2.08 7.72 -16.58
N THR A 458 3.08 6.86 -16.47
CA THR A 458 3.01 5.68 -15.59
C THR A 458 2.94 6.08 -14.11
N ALA A 459 2.56 5.13 -13.26
CA ALA A 459 2.56 5.35 -11.80
C ALA A 459 3.95 5.78 -11.30
N ARG A 460 5.00 5.21 -11.87
CA ARG A 460 6.38 5.53 -11.48
C ARG A 460 6.81 6.90 -11.97
N GLU A 461 6.45 7.28 -13.18
CA GLU A 461 6.76 8.62 -13.72
C GLU A 461 6.08 9.75 -12.97
N LYS A 462 4.87 9.53 -12.42
CA LYS A 462 4.23 10.51 -11.51
C LYS A 462 5.07 10.82 -10.28
N VAL A 463 5.81 9.84 -9.80
CA VAL A 463 6.58 9.93 -8.57
C VAL A 463 8.01 10.41 -8.83
N TYR A 464 8.63 9.97 -9.92
CA TYR A 464 10.04 10.27 -10.19
C TYR A 464 10.27 11.20 -11.38
N GLY A 465 9.22 11.54 -12.12
CA GLY A 465 9.31 12.38 -13.31
C GLY A 465 9.27 11.60 -14.62
N LYS A 466 8.88 12.28 -15.69
CA LYS A 466 8.71 11.72 -17.03
C LYS A 466 10.00 11.06 -17.54
N GLY A 467 9.89 9.85 -18.09
CA GLY A 467 11.00 9.03 -18.58
C GLY A 467 11.49 7.97 -17.59
N GLN A 468 11.01 7.97 -16.34
CA GLN A 468 11.33 6.94 -15.36
C GLN A 468 10.18 5.92 -15.25
N SER A 469 9.80 5.27 -16.34
CA SER A 469 8.74 4.24 -16.34
C SER A 469 9.20 2.93 -15.71
N GLY A 470 10.45 2.50 -15.94
CA GLY A 470 11.05 1.31 -15.34
C GLY A 470 11.66 1.55 -13.95
N LEU A 471 12.13 0.48 -13.31
CA LEU A 471 12.85 0.57 -12.03
C LEU A 471 14.10 1.47 -12.12
N ARG A 472 14.35 2.26 -11.10
CA ARG A 472 15.57 3.08 -10.97
C ARG A 472 16.81 2.19 -10.93
N ALA A 473 17.94 2.70 -11.40
CA ALA A 473 19.19 1.96 -11.45
C ALA A 473 19.71 1.52 -10.06
N ASP A 474 19.36 2.27 -9.03
CA ASP A 474 19.73 1.99 -7.63
C ASP A 474 18.77 1.00 -6.93
N HIS A 475 17.73 0.52 -7.60
CA HIS A 475 16.78 -0.45 -7.05
C HIS A 475 17.25 -1.89 -7.31
N VAL A 476 17.15 -2.77 -6.30
CA VAL A 476 17.60 -4.16 -6.41
C VAL A 476 16.99 -4.90 -7.61
N GLY A 477 15.72 -4.64 -7.95
CA GLY A 477 15.06 -5.25 -9.11
C GLY A 477 15.71 -4.89 -10.45
N SER A 478 16.42 -3.75 -10.54
CA SER A 478 17.12 -3.34 -11.76
C SER A 478 18.29 -4.28 -12.13
N THR A 479 18.81 -5.02 -11.16
CA THR A 479 19.89 -6.00 -11.39
C THR A 479 19.40 -7.23 -12.17
N TYR A 480 18.08 -7.41 -12.26
CA TYR A 480 17.44 -8.51 -12.99
C TYR A 480 17.04 -8.15 -14.43
N LYS A 481 17.31 -6.92 -14.92
CA LYS A 481 17.05 -6.55 -16.32
C LYS A 481 17.73 -7.52 -17.29
N TYR A 482 17.07 -7.78 -18.42
CA TYR A 482 17.49 -8.77 -19.41
C TYR A 482 18.97 -8.64 -19.80
N ASP A 483 19.46 -7.43 -20.01
CA ASP A 483 20.85 -7.19 -20.42
C ASP A 483 21.84 -7.23 -19.24
N VAL A 484 21.39 -7.09 -18.02
CA VAL A 484 22.21 -7.07 -16.79
C VAL A 484 22.29 -8.47 -16.18
N TYR A 485 21.15 -9.11 -16.02
CA TYR A 485 21.02 -10.43 -15.43
C TYR A 485 21.46 -11.50 -16.44
N LYS A 486 22.51 -12.23 -16.15
CA LYS A 486 23.09 -13.15 -17.14
C LYS A 486 22.40 -14.49 -17.16
N GLU A 487 22.36 -15.21 -16.05
CA GLU A 487 21.77 -16.55 -15.99
C GLU A 487 21.47 -16.97 -14.55
N ASP A 488 20.37 -17.70 -14.35
CA ASP A 488 20.20 -18.56 -13.18
C ASP A 488 21.08 -19.82 -13.36
N PRO A 489 21.53 -20.46 -12.28
CA PRO A 489 22.15 -21.77 -12.39
C PRO A 489 21.20 -22.76 -13.10
N PRO A 490 21.71 -23.76 -13.80
CA PRO A 490 20.87 -24.74 -14.45
C PRO A 490 19.81 -25.31 -13.49
N TYR A 491 18.59 -25.44 -13.97
CA TYR A 491 17.54 -26.11 -13.19
C TYR A 491 17.90 -27.57 -12.98
N VAL A 492 18.03 -27.99 -11.74
CA VAL A 492 18.28 -29.39 -11.38
C VAL A 492 16.98 -29.96 -10.82
N SER A 493 16.31 -30.85 -11.52
CA SER A 493 15.13 -31.53 -11.02
C SER A 493 15.49 -32.50 -9.89
N GLU A 494 14.57 -32.76 -8.97
CA GLU A 494 14.77 -33.77 -7.92
C GLU A 494 15.10 -35.17 -8.49
N GLU A 495 14.57 -35.49 -9.66
CA GLU A 495 14.89 -36.73 -10.37
C GLU A 495 16.37 -36.81 -10.83
N THR A 496 16.98 -35.66 -11.14
CA THR A 496 18.40 -35.62 -11.55
C THR A 496 19.32 -35.80 -10.33
N VAL A 497 18.93 -35.30 -9.16
CA VAL A 497 19.70 -35.51 -7.91
C VAL A 497 19.65 -36.97 -7.47
N ALA A 498 18.50 -37.63 -7.61
CA ALA A 498 18.34 -39.04 -7.24
C ALA A 498 19.19 -40.01 -8.10
N VAL A 499 19.53 -39.63 -9.34
CA VAL A 499 20.37 -40.45 -10.23
C VAL A 499 21.85 -40.31 -9.87
N GLU A 500 22.31 -39.17 -9.38
CA GLU A 500 23.70 -38.98 -8.96
C GLU A 500 24.03 -39.60 -7.58
N GLU A 501 23.03 -39.82 -6.72
CA GLU A 501 23.20 -40.47 -5.40
C GLU A 501 23.09 -41.99 -5.42
N ALA A 502 22.78 -42.62 -6.53
CA ALA A 502 22.75 -44.07 -6.64
C ALA A 502 24.18 -44.63 -6.58
N PRO A 503 24.57 -45.40 -5.55
CA PRO A 503 25.90 -45.95 -5.49
C PRO A 503 26.11 -46.93 -6.65
N ALA A 504 27.24 -46.79 -7.35
CA ALA A 504 27.66 -47.71 -8.38
C ALA A 504 27.70 -49.11 -7.79
N GLU A 505 26.80 -49.99 -8.20
CA GLU A 505 26.91 -51.43 -7.87
C GLU A 505 28.25 -51.95 -8.38
N VAL A 506 29.13 -52.24 -7.42
CA VAL A 506 30.38 -52.99 -7.68
C VAL A 506 29.99 -54.38 -8.05
N LYS A 507 30.22 -54.76 -9.31
CA LYS A 507 30.22 -56.15 -9.75
C LYS A 507 31.52 -56.83 -9.40
#